data_ac4b5ce4e8deda5ad779f1e60f93dc80
#
_entry.id   ac4b5ce4e8deda5ad779f1e60f93dc80
#
_cell.length_a   1.000
_cell.length_b   1.000
_cell.length_c   1.000
_cell.angle_alpha   90.00
_cell.angle_beta   90.00
_cell.angle_gamma   90.00
#
_symmetry.space_group_name_H-M   'P 1'
#
loop_
_entity.id
_entity.type
_entity.pdbx_description
1 polymer ?
#
loop_
_entity_poly.entity_id
_entity_poly.type
_entity_poly.pdbx_seq_one_letter_code
_entity_poly.pdbx_strand_id
1 'polypeptide(L)'
;MKVYSIEELHNLIVNQEIDLNEYYYDLFKEVEFQQNRLNAFVTITKTQAMDNIKELKISDEEILKGIPGVFKDNYNTKGIKTTASSKMLEDYVPVYDAAVVEKLYNEGVSLIGKSSMDELAMGVLTNP
;
A
#
# COMPACT_ATOMS: atom_id res chain seq x y z
N MET A 1 -8.82 -12.13 -9.89
CA MET A 1 -8.07 -12.30 -8.64
C MET A 1 -9.04 -12.56 -7.49
N LYS A 2 -8.75 -13.51 -6.64
CA LYS A 2 -9.59 -13.83 -5.49
C LYS A 2 -9.37 -12.83 -4.35
N VAL A 3 -10.48 -12.37 -3.75
CA VAL A 3 -10.45 -11.40 -2.65
C VAL A 3 -10.50 -12.15 -1.31
N TYR A 4 -9.62 -11.78 -0.38
CA TYR A 4 -9.56 -12.35 0.96
C TYR A 4 -9.80 -11.27 2.00
N SER A 5 -10.37 -11.66 3.14
CA SER A 5 -10.31 -10.81 4.33
C SER A 5 -8.88 -10.81 4.89
N ILE A 6 -8.58 -9.87 5.79
CA ILE A 6 -7.27 -9.84 6.46
C ILE A 6 -7.01 -11.16 7.19
N GLU A 7 -8.01 -11.66 7.91
CA GLU A 7 -7.87 -12.91 8.67
C GLU A 7 -7.64 -14.10 7.76
N GLU A 8 -8.39 -14.21 6.64
CA GLU A 8 -8.21 -15.27 5.66
C GLU A 8 -6.81 -15.25 5.06
N LEU A 9 -6.35 -14.05 4.65
CA LEU A 9 -5.03 -13.91 4.06
C LEU A 9 -3.92 -14.23 5.06
N HIS A 10 -4.08 -13.76 6.30
CA HIS A 10 -3.14 -14.10 7.38
C HIS A 10 -3.01 -15.61 7.55
N ASN A 11 -4.13 -16.33 7.61
CA ASN A 11 -4.12 -17.78 7.77
C ASN A 11 -3.44 -18.48 6.58
N LEU A 12 -3.71 -18.03 5.36
CA LEU A 12 -3.07 -18.58 4.17
C LEU A 12 -1.56 -18.38 4.18
N ILE A 13 -1.10 -17.20 4.64
CA ILE A 13 0.32 -16.89 4.75
C ILE A 13 0.99 -17.77 5.82
N VAL A 14 0.40 -17.84 7.02
CA VAL A 14 0.97 -18.59 8.15
C VAL A 14 1.04 -20.09 7.83
N ASN A 15 0.00 -20.63 7.20
CA ASN A 15 -0.07 -22.04 6.86
C ASN A 15 0.69 -22.40 5.58
N GLN A 16 1.35 -21.42 4.96
CA GLN A 16 2.10 -21.59 3.72
C GLN A 16 1.25 -22.17 2.58
N GLU A 17 -0.03 -21.81 2.56
CA GLU A 17 -0.96 -22.23 1.50
C GLU A 17 -0.91 -21.34 0.28
N ILE A 18 -0.25 -20.17 0.38
CA ILE A 18 0.03 -19.30 -0.75
C ILE A 18 1.51 -18.89 -0.74
N ASP A 19 2.04 -18.62 -1.92
CA ASP A 19 3.34 -17.98 -2.07
C ASP A 19 3.12 -16.47 -2.05
N LEU A 20 3.71 -15.79 -1.07
CA LEU A 20 3.50 -14.36 -0.88
C LEU A 20 4.02 -13.53 -2.07
N ASN A 21 5.14 -13.94 -2.68
CA ASN A 21 5.68 -13.27 -3.87
C ASN A 21 4.71 -13.38 -5.05
N GLU A 22 4.16 -14.58 -5.29
CA GLU A 22 3.16 -14.78 -6.36
C GLU A 22 1.89 -14.00 -6.08
N TYR A 23 1.43 -13.98 -4.83
CA TYR A 23 0.25 -13.23 -4.44
C TYR A 23 0.41 -11.73 -4.73
N TYR A 24 1.56 -11.16 -4.35
CA TYR A 24 1.83 -9.74 -4.60
C TYR A 24 2.02 -9.45 -6.09
N TYR A 25 2.63 -10.35 -6.82
CA TYR A 25 2.77 -10.20 -8.27
C TYR A 25 1.41 -10.12 -8.95
N ASP A 26 0.50 -11.04 -8.60
CA ASP A 26 -0.87 -11.04 -9.12
C ASP A 26 -1.65 -9.81 -8.67
N LEU A 27 -1.46 -9.39 -7.41
CA LEU A 27 -2.08 -8.19 -6.88
C LEU A 27 -1.68 -6.95 -7.69
N PHE A 28 -0.41 -6.79 -8.01
CA PHE A 28 0.05 -5.64 -8.79
C PHE A 28 -0.43 -5.69 -10.24
N LYS A 29 -0.59 -6.87 -10.82
CA LYS A 29 -1.23 -6.99 -12.13
C LYS A 29 -2.66 -6.46 -12.09
N GLU A 30 -3.41 -6.82 -11.05
CA GLU A 30 -4.78 -6.35 -10.85
C GLU A 30 -4.81 -4.83 -10.60
N VAL A 31 -3.91 -4.33 -9.75
CA VAL A 31 -3.79 -2.90 -9.47
C VAL A 31 -3.51 -2.12 -10.76
N GLU A 32 -2.57 -2.56 -11.57
CA GLU A 32 -2.22 -1.90 -12.83
C GLU A 32 -3.39 -1.93 -13.83
N PHE A 33 -4.10 -3.04 -13.91
CA PHE A 33 -5.29 -3.18 -14.75
C PHE A 33 -6.39 -2.22 -14.30
N GLN A 34 -6.70 -2.17 -13.02
CA GLN A 34 -7.73 -1.30 -12.46
C GLN A 34 -7.32 0.17 -12.50
N GLN A 35 -6.02 0.47 -12.42
CA GLN A 35 -5.52 1.84 -12.50
C GLN A 35 -5.91 2.50 -13.82
N ASN A 36 -5.87 1.76 -14.92
CA ASN A 36 -6.28 2.27 -16.23
C ASN A 36 -7.77 2.63 -16.29
N ARG A 37 -8.60 2.00 -15.46
CA ARG A 37 -10.05 2.24 -15.41
C ARG A 37 -10.44 3.27 -14.36
N LEU A 38 -9.84 3.19 -13.19
CA LEU A 38 -10.30 3.93 -12.00
C LEU A 38 -9.37 5.07 -11.61
N ASN A 39 -8.11 5.01 -12.03
CA ASN A 39 -7.10 5.99 -11.65
C ASN A 39 -7.10 6.29 -10.15
N ALA A 40 -7.17 5.24 -9.33
CA ALA A 40 -7.32 5.33 -7.89
C ALA A 40 -6.02 5.62 -7.14
N PHE A 41 -4.86 5.40 -7.79
CA PHE A 41 -3.56 5.60 -7.18
C PHE A 41 -2.83 6.79 -7.77
N VAL A 42 -2.21 7.59 -6.92
CA VAL A 42 -1.25 8.62 -7.33
C VAL A 42 0.11 7.99 -7.58
N THR A 43 0.49 7.05 -6.73
CA THR A 43 1.76 6.34 -6.82
C THR A 43 1.51 4.85 -6.53
N ILE A 44 2.11 3.98 -7.33
CA ILE A 44 2.12 2.53 -7.10
C ILE A 44 3.52 2.15 -6.66
N THR A 45 3.63 1.47 -5.52
CA THR A 45 4.92 1.18 -4.86
C THR A 45 5.33 -0.29 -4.99
N LYS A 46 5.32 -0.80 -6.21
CA LYS A 46 5.59 -2.21 -6.50
C LYS A 46 6.96 -2.67 -6.00
N THR A 47 8.01 -1.92 -6.35
CA THR A 47 9.38 -2.31 -5.98
C THR A 47 9.55 -2.35 -4.47
N GLN A 48 9.07 -1.33 -3.78
CA GLN A 48 9.16 -1.25 -2.32
C GLN A 48 8.40 -2.40 -1.66
N ALA A 49 7.18 -2.69 -2.13
CA ALA A 49 6.36 -3.77 -1.58
C ALA A 49 7.01 -5.14 -1.80
N MET A 50 7.51 -5.41 -3.00
CA MET A 50 8.16 -6.68 -3.31
C MET A 50 9.43 -6.87 -2.49
N ASP A 51 10.21 -5.80 -2.27
CA ASP A 51 11.40 -5.87 -1.42
C ASP A 51 11.04 -6.12 0.03
N ASN A 52 9.99 -5.48 0.54
CA ASN A 52 9.56 -5.66 1.93
C ASN A 52 9.15 -7.09 2.23
N ILE A 53 8.37 -7.73 1.35
CA ILE A 53 7.89 -9.07 1.62
C ILE A 53 8.99 -10.13 1.60
N LYS A 54 10.09 -9.87 0.92
CA LYS A 54 11.24 -10.80 0.89
C LYS A 54 11.94 -10.92 2.23
N GLU A 55 11.86 -9.87 3.06
CA GLU A 55 12.56 -9.81 4.34
C GLU A 55 11.67 -10.18 5.53
N LEU A 56 10.38 -10.43 5.30
CA LEU A 56 9.44 -10.70 6.37
C LEU A 56 9.64 -12.09 6.96
N LYS A 57 9.65 -12.13 8.30
CA LYS A 57 9.57 -13.39 9.06
C LYS A 57 8.13 -13.55 9.53
N ILE A 58 7.43 -14.50 8.95
CA ILE A 58 6.01 -14.71 9.23
C ILE A 58 5.81 -15.29 10.62
N SER A 59 4.82 -14.77 11.35
CA SER A 59 4.43 -15.21 12.68
C SER A 59 2.92 -15.30 12.76
N ASP A 60 2.40 -16.32 13.43
CA ASP A 60 0.96 -16.49 13.60
C ASP A 60 0.35 -15.48 14.59
N GLU A 61 1.19 -14.80 15.38
CA GLU A 61 0.74 -13.78 16.34
C GLU A 61 0.60 -12.39 15.70
N GLU A 62 1.19 -12.17 14.52
CA GLU A 62 1.24 -10.86 13.87
C GLU A 62 0.31 -10.85 12.66
N ILE A 63 -0.95 -10.53 12.88
CA ILE A 63 -2.03 -10.63 11.87
C ILE A 63 -1.77 -9.77 10.64
N LEU A 64 -1.16 -8.58 10.80
CA LEU A 64 -0.95 -7.65 9.70
C LEU A 64 0.33 -7.91 8.90
N LYS A 65 1.15 -8.83 9.33
CA LYS A 65 2.44 -9.07 8.68
C LYS A 65 2.28 -9.66 7.28
N GLY A 66 2.79 -8.95 6.29
CA GLY A 66 2.65 -9.34 4.88
C GLY A 66 1.33 -8.91 4.25
N ILE A 67 0.46 -8.23 4.97
CA ILE A 67 -0.81 -7.74 4.45
C ILE A 67 -0.56 -6.47 3.60
N PRO A 68 -1.08 -6.42 2.37
CA PRO A 68 -0.94 -5.21 1.55
C PRO A 68 -1.78 -4.07 2.09
N GLY A 69 -1.23 -2.88 2.08
CA GLY A 69 -1.92 -1.68 2.53
C GLY A 69 -1.80 -0.53 1.56
N VAL A 70 -2.76 0.38 1.61
CA VAL A 70 -2.79 1.61 0.82
C VAL A 70 -2.91 2.77 1.78
N PHE A 71 -2.06 3.78 1.59
CA PHE A 71 -2.17 5.02 2.37
C PHE A 71 -2.71 6.13 1.49
N LYS A 72 -3.60 6.94 2.05
CA LYS A 72 -4.07 8.17 1.41
C LYS A 72 -2.88 9.09 1.17
N ASP A 73 -2.88 9.81 0.05
CA ASP A 73 -1.71 10.57 -0.40
C ASP A 73 -1.44 11.86 0.41
N ASN A 74 -2.12 12.06 1.52
CA ASN A 74 -1.81 13.13 2.47
C ASN A 74 -1.05 12.63 3.71
N TYR A 75 -0.80 11.31 3.84
CA TYR A 75 0.04 10.79 4.91
C TYR A 75 1.49 10.71 4.43
N ASN A 76 2.39 11.34 5.17
CA ASN A 76 3.81 11.30 4.82
C ASN A 76 4.33 9.86 4.83
N THR A 77 4.97 9.47 3.74
CA THR A 77 5.66 8.19 3.60
C THR A 77 7.09 8.48 3.18
N LYS A 78 8.05 8.16 4.04
CA LYS A 78 9.46 8.44 3.79
C LYS A 78 9.92 7.84 2.47
N GLY A 79 10.51 8.67 1.63
CA GLY A 79 11.08 8.24 0.35
C GLY A 79 10.05 8.02 -0.76
N ILE A 80 8.77 8.26 -0.51
CA ILE A 80 7.70 8.07 -1.48
C ILE A 80 6.90 9.36 -1.60
N LYS A 81 6.61 9.81 -2.82
CA LYS A 81 5.86 11.04 -3.06
C LYS A 81 4.58 11.10 -2.22
N THR A 82 4.35 12.26 -1.62
CA THR A 82 3.17 12.56 -0.82
C THR A 82 2.66 13.92 -1.25
N THR A 83 1.65 13.95 -2.13
CA THR A 83 1.28 15.15 -2.86
C THR A 83 -0.03 15.79 -2.41
N ALA A 84 -0.82 15.10 -1.61
CA ALA A 84 -2.18 15.51 -1.24
C ALA A 84 -3.01 15.92 -2.48
N SER A 85 -2.74 15.27 -3.62
CA SER A 85 -3.33 15.55 -4.94
C SER A 85 -3.15 17.00 -5.39
N SER A 86 -2.12 17.69 -4.90
CA SER A 86 -1.81 19.06 -5.25
C SER A 86 -0.61 19.12 -6.19
N LYS A 87 -0.73 19.91 -7.27
CA LYS A 87 0.41 20.14 -8.17
C LYS A 87 1.56 20.87 -7.49
N MET A 88 1.27 21.66 -6.47
CA MET A 88 2.31 22.35 -5.69
C MET A 88 3.23 21.38 -4.97
N LEU A 89 2.72 20.19 -4.64
CA LEU A 89 3.44 19.14 -3.91
C LEU A 89 3.81 17.94 -4.80
N GLU A 90 3.67 18.05 -6.12
CA GLU A 90 3.85 16.90 -7.03
C GLU A 90 5.22 16.22 -6.91
N ASP A 91 6.24 16.96 -6.51
CA ASP A 91 7.59 16.41 -6.34
C ASP A 91 8.01 16.27 -4.88
N TYR A 92 7.08 16.49 -3.95
CA TYR A 92 7.40 16.41 -2.53
C TYR A 92 7.61 14.95 -2.10
N VAL A 93 8.81 14.67 -1.61
CA VAL A 93 9.18 13.37 -1.05
C VAL A 93 9.54 13.58 0.42
N PRO A 94 8.70 13.10 1.35
CA PRO A 94 8.96 13.25 2.78
C PRO A 94 10.24 12.55 3.23
N VAL A 95 10.85 13.11 4.27
CA VAL A 95 12.04 12.50 4.91
C VAL A 95 11.70 11.72 6.17
N TYR A 96 10.41 11.63 6.52
CA TYR A 96 9.92 10.87 7.67
C TYR A 96 8.55 10.27 7.35
N ASP A 97 8.15 9.27 8.14
CA ASP A 97 6.82 8.67 8.06
C ASP A 97 5.87 9.35 9.04
N ALA A 98 4.61 9.53 8.65
CA ALA A 98 3.56 9.90 9.61
C ALA A 98 3.45 8.82 10.69
N ALA A 99 2.99 9.20 11.89
CA ALA A 99 2.92 8.26 13.02
C ALA A 99 2.09 7.01 12.71
N VAL A 100 0.96 7.16 12.02
CA VAL A 100 0.11 6.01 11.65
C VAL A 100 0.82 5.11 10.64
N VAL A 101 1.57 5.69 9.72
CA VAL A 101 2.36 4.95 8.72
C VAL A 101 3.43 4.12 9.42
N GLU A 102 4.18 4.74 10.33
CA GLU A 102 5.21 4.07 11.11
C GLU A 102 4.64 2.89 11.91
N LYS A 103 3.49 3.08 12.55
CA LYS A 103 2.83 2.02 13.32
C LYS A 103 2.45 0.84 12.43
N LEU A 104 1.87 1.09 11.27
CA LEU A 104 1.47 0.03 10.36
C LEU A 104 2.67 -0.70 9.75
N TYR A 105 3.74 0.02 9.42
CA TYR A 105 4.97 -0.62 8.97
C TYR A 105 5.57 -1.52 10.05
N ASN A 106 5.54 -1.08 11.31
CA ASN A 106 6.04 -1.88 12.43
C ASN A 106 5.21 -3.15 12.64
N GLU A 107 3.93 -3.13 12.27
CA GLU A 107 3.06 -4.32 12.29
C GLU A 107 3.27 -5.23 11.08
N GLY A 108 4.09 -4.81 10.12
CA GLY A 108 4.43 -5.63 8.95
C GLY A 108 3.58 -5.41 7.71
N VAL A 109 2.77 -4.37 7.69
CA VAL A 109 2.01 -3.99 6.48
C VAL A 109 2.99 -3.60 5.37
N SER A 110 2.72 -4.07 4.16
CA SER A 110 3.49 -3.70 2.97
C SER A 110 2.69 -2.71 2.14
N LEU A 111 3.26 -1.54 1.89
CA LEU A 111 2.59 -0.49 1.12
C LEU A 111 2.59 -0.84 -0.36
N ILE A 112 1.40 -0.90 -0.97
CA ILE A 112 1.26 -1.15 -2.41
C ILE A 112 1.00 0.12 -3.22
N GLY A 113 0.60 1.21 -2.58
CA GLY A 113 0.38 2.47 -3.27
C GLY A 113 -0.16 3.57 -2.38
N LYS A 114 -0.20 4.77 -2.98
CA LYS A 114 -0.77 5.97 -2.38
C LYS A 114 -2.06 6.29 -3.12
N SER A 115 -3.18 6.33 -2.42
CA SER A 115 -4.48 6.57 -3.04
C SER A 115 -4.70 8.06 -3.34
N SER A 116 -5.40 8.33 -4.44
CA SER A 116 -5.82 9.68 -4.79
C SER A 116 -6.84 10.21 -3.78
N MET A 117 -6.93 11.53 -3.70
CA MET A 117 -7.80 12.23 -2.77
C MET A 117 -8.18 13.59 -3.34
N ASP A 118 -9.09 14.29 -2.69
CA ASP A 118 -9.37 15.69 -3.01
C ASP A 118 -8.13 16.55 -2.72
N GLU A 119 -7.89 17.56 -3.53
CA GLU A 119 -6.73 18.41 -3.36
C GLU A 119 -6.69 18.99 -1.94
N LEU A 120 -5.57 18.74 -1.23
CA LEU A 120 -5.36 19.19 0.14
C LEU A 120 -6.48 18.78 1.10
N ALA A 121 -7.22 17.72 0.78
CA ALA A 121 -8.33 17.18 1.57
C ALA A 121 -9.50 18.16 1.77
N MET A 122 -9.73 19.06 0.82
CA MET A 122 -10.73 20.12 0.95
C MET A 122 -11.90 20.00 -0.01
N GLY A 123 -11.96 18.98 -0.85
CA GLY A 123 -13.06 18.79 -1.79
C GLY A 123 -14.08 17.78 -1.30
N VAL A 124 -15.17 17.61 -2.08
CA VAL A 124 -16.20 16.59 -1.83
C VAL A 124 -16.19 15.49 -2.89
N LEU A 125 -15.55 15.74 -4.04
CA LEU A 125 -15.37 14.75 -5.11
C LEU A 125 -13.91 14.74 -5.53
N THR A 126 -13.33 13.55 -5.56
CA THR A 126 -11.96 13.37 -6.02
C THR A 126 -11.94 13.28 -7.55
N ASN A 127 -11.08 14.07 -8.18
CA ASN A 127 -10.86 14.06 -9.61
C ASN A 127 -9.42 13.64 -9.88
N PRO A 128 -9.14 12.33 -9.95
CA PRO A 128 -7.78 11.81 -10.09
C PRO A 128 -7.16 12.10 -11.43
#